data_715b951917db8e9ae14a012a79c38559
#
_entry.id   715b951917db8e9ae14a012a79c38559
#
_cell.length_a   1.000
_cell.length_b   1.000
_cell.length_c   1.000
_cell.angle_alpha   90.00
_cell.angle_beta   90.00
_cell.angle_gamma   90.00
#
_symmetry.space_group_name_H-M   'P 1'
#
loop_
_entity.id
_entity.type
_entity.pdbx_description
1 polymer ?
#
loop_
_entity_poly.entity_id
_entity_poly.type
_entity_poly.pdbx_seq_one_letter_code
_entity_poly.pdbx_strand_id
1 'polypeptide(L)'
;MTSAADQRREACAQKTTAELDGLAARGVRAGGNAMSPILVAKGERTADEVAGAEPFLDADGVALKASLKALGYAPEDWEWLLTCDDAGEALAAPLLREAVCALDPATLVCCDDAAAAALREAYAEDLTIIESFEEAMLEPGYVVQLCGMSVLNLGGFAAALTDPRAKQQMWARLKRIPPLGEPY
;
A
#
# COMPACT_ATOMS: atom_id res chain seq x y z
N MET A 1 34.84 2.22 -8.77
CA MET A 1 34.23 1.39 -9.83
C MET A 1 32.92 0.85 -9.27
N THR A 2 31.79 1.26 -9.82
CA THR A 2 30.45 0.77 -9.42
C THR A 2 30.32 -0.69 -9.82
N SER A 3 29.83 -1.56 -8.95
CA SER A 3 29.66 -2.98 -9.26
C SER A 3 28.55 -3.18 -10.32
N ALA A 4 28.56 -4.29 -11.03
CA ALA A 4 27.48 -4.63 -11.97
C ALA A 4 26.11 -4.74 -11.26
N ALA A 5 26.10 -5.09 -9.97
CA ALA A 5 24.91 -5.12 -9.14
C ALA A 5 24.39 -3.70 -8.85
N ASP A 6 25.27 -2.75 -8.54
CA ASP A 6 24.90 -1.35 -8.30
C ASP A 6 24.34 -0.71 -9.57
N GLN A 7 24.96 -0.99 -10.73
CA GLN A 7 24.46 -0.50 -12.03
C GLN A 7 23.05 -1.04 -12.35
N ARG A 8 22.77 -2.30 -12.03
CA ARG A 8 21.44 -2.88 -12.23
C ARG A 8 20.40 -2.25 -11.30
N ARG A 9 20.77 -2.03 -10.02
CA ARG A 9 19.89 -1.34 -9.06
C ARG A 9 19.57 0.07 -9.52
N GLU A 10 20.59 0.81 -9.97
CA GLU A 10 20.41 2.17 -10.46
C GLU A 10 19.52 2.21 -11.72
N ALA A 11 19.74 1.30 -12.67
CA ALA A 11 18.90 1.20 -13.87
C ALA A 11 17.44 0.81 -13.51
N CYS A 12 17.25 -0.08 -12.55
CA CYS A 12 15.92 -0.44 -12.06
C CYS A 12 15.23 0.76 -11.40
N ALA A 13 15.92 1.48 -10.53
CA ALA A 13 15.40 2.68 -9.88
C ALA A 13 15.02 3.78 -10.89
N GLN A 14 15.86 4.01 -11.91
CA GLN A 14 15.57 4.96 -12.98
C GLN A 14 14.33 4.57 -13.77
N LYS A 15 14.17 3.28 -14.10
CA LYS A 15 12.99 2.77 -14.81
C LYS A 15 11.73 2.99 -13.98
N THR A 16 11.74 2.59 -12.70
CA THR A 16 10.60 2.77 -11.79
C THR A 16 10.25 4.26 -11.65
N THR A 17 11.24 5.15 -11.52
CA THR A 17 11.00 6.60 -11.45
C THR A 17 10.30 7.11 -12.72
N ALA A 18 10.75 6.69 -13.91
CA ALA A 18 10.13 7.11 -15.16
C ALA A 18 8.69 6.59 -15.32
N GLU A 19 8.43 5.37 -14.86
CA GLU A 19 7.07 4.79 -14.83
C GLU A 19 6.17 5.57 -13.85
N LEU A 20 6.65 5.89 -12.66
CA LEU A 20 5.92 6.68 -11.67
C LEU A 20 5.64 8.11 -12.14
N ASP A 21 6.58 8.75 -12.83
CA ASP A 21 6.36 10.07 -13.43
C ASP A 21 5.24 10.03 -14.49
N GLY A 22 5.20 8.98 -15.31
CA GLY A 22 4.13 8.74 -16.27
C GLY A 22 2.77 8.50 -15.61
N LEU A 23 2.74 7.77 -14.49
CA LEU A 23 1.54 7.55 -13.70
C LEU A 23 1.08 8.82 -12.98
N ALA A 24 2.02 9.62 -12.46
CA ALA A 24 1.73 10.90 -11.82
C ALA A 24 1.06 11.90 -12.79
N ALA A 25 1.49 11.92 -14.06
CA ALA A 25 0.86 12.73 -15.10
C ALA A 25 -0.60 12.31 -15.39
N ARG A 26 -0.99 11.08 -15.01
CA ARG A 26 -2.34 10.52 -15.16
C ARG A 26 -3.16 10.59 -13.86
N GLY A 27 -2.67 11.30 -12.84
CA GLY A 27 -3.38 11.55 -11.58
C GLY A 27 -3.04 10.57 -10.45
N VAL A 28 -2.12 9.63 -10.64
CA VAL A 28 -1.66 8.74 -9.57
C VAL A 28 -0.76 9.52 -8.61
N ARG A 29 -0.96 9.33 -7.32
CA ARG A 29 -0.13 9.89 -6.25
C ARG A 29 0.49 8.75 -5.45
N ALA A 30 1.80 8.66 -5.49
CA ALA A 30 2.61 7.70 -4.74
C ALA A 30 3.86 8.39 -4.22
N GLY A 31 4.45 7.84 -3.17
CA GLY A 31 5.69 8.38 -2.61
C GLY A 31 6.31 7.44 -1.59
N GLY A 32 7.47 7.85 -1.07
CA GLY A 32 8.29 7.01 -0.21
C GLY A 32 9.37 6.29 -1.01
N ASN A 33 9.77 5.12 -0.57
CA ASN A 33 10.80 4.33 -1.22
C ASN A 33 10.18 3.35 -2.22
N ALA A 34 10.22 3.68 -3.51
CA ALA A 34 9.68 2.85 -4.60
C ALA A 34 10.33 1.45 -4.74
N MET A 35 11.34 1.14 -3.95
CA MET A 35 11.96 -0.19 -3.85
C MET A 35 11.55 -0.91 -2.56
N SER A 36 10.58 -0.36 -1.84
CA SER A 36 10.07 -0.95 -0.61
C SER A 36 9.30 -2.24 -0.88
N PRO A 37 9.49 -3.28 -0.05
CA PRO A 37 8.66 -4.48 -0.13
C PRO A 37 7.24 -4.26 0.41
N ILE A 38 6.98 -3.14 1.10
CA ILE A 38 5.66 -2.79 1.65
C ILE A 38 5.12 -1.55 0.97
N LEU A 39 3.93 -1.72 0.39
CA LEU A 39 3.09 -0.65 -0.13
C LEU A 39 1.89 -0.43 0.79
N VAL A 40 1.70 0.81 1.22
CA VAL A 40 0.54 1.23 2.02
C VAL A 40 -0.42 1.99 1.13
N ALA A 41 -1.64 1.48 0.98
CA ALA A 41 -2.67 2.08 0.15
C ALA A 41 -3.72 2.82 1.00
N LYS A 42 -4.09 4.03 0.58
CA LYS A 42 -5.08 4.89 1.24
C LYS A 42 -6.04 5.46 0.20
N GLY A 43 -7.34 5.36 0.47
CA GLY A 43 -8.40 5.91 -0.39
C GLY A 43 -9.05 7.16 0.19
N GLU A 44 -9.11 7.27 1.52
CA GLU A 44 -9.68 8.41 2.23
C GLU A 44 -8.59 9.45 2.53
N ARG A 45 -8.76 10.68 2.04
CA ARG A 45 -7.82 11.80 2.28
C ARG A 45 -8.28 12.65 3.45
N THR A 46 -7.33 13.09 4.28
CA THR A 46 -7.59 14.10 5.32
C THR A 46 -7.80 15.48 4.68
N ALA A 47 -8.32 16.43 5.45
CA ALA A 47 -8.49 17.81 4.96
C ALA A 47 -7.16 18.46 4.55
N ASP A 48 -6.08 18.15 5.28
CA ASP A 48 -4.73 18.67 4.98
C ASP A 48 -4.15 18.02 3.72
N GLU A 49 -4.36 16.73 3.51
CA GLU A 49 -4.00 16.03 2.28
C GLU A 49 -4.77 16.53 1.06
N VAL A 50 -6.05 16.87 1.23
CA VAL A 50 -6.85 17.55 0.18
C VAL A 50 -6.30 18.94 -0.12
N ALA A 51 -5.79 19.66 0.88
CA ALA A 51 -5.14 20.95 0.74
C ALA A 51 -3.72 20.89 0.16
N GLY A 52 -3.19 19.68 -0.10
CA GLY A 52 -1.90 19.46 -0.74
C GLY A 52 -0.78 18.99 0.18
N ALA A 53 -1.07 18.66 1.44
CA ALA A 53 -0.09 18.01 2.30
C ALA A 53 0.23 16.60 1.78
N GLU A 54 1.46 16.16 2.04
CA GLU A 54 1.87 14.79 1.73
C GLU A 54 1.05 13.80 2.57
N PRO A 55 0.57 12.68 1.98
CA PRO A 55 -0.13 11.64 2.72
C PRO A 55 0.70 11.06 3.87
N PHE A 56 0.02 10.66 4.93
CA PHE A 56 0.63 10.01 6.10
C PHE A 56 1.64 10.88 6.88
N LEU A 57 1.47 12.21 6.89
CA LEU A 57 2.20 13.10 7.81
C LEU A 57 1.52 13.21 9.18
N ASP A 58 0.23 12.91 9.26
CA ASP A 58 -0.57 13.01 10.48
C ASP A 58 -0.41 11.80 11.42
N ALA A 59 -1.29 11.73 12.42
CA ALA A 59 -1.26 10.70 13.46
C ALA A 59 -1.35 9.27 12.90
N ASP A 60 -2.06 9.06 11.80
CA ASP A 60 -2.16 7.77 11.11
C ASP A 60 -0.80 7.32 10.56
N GLY A 61 -0.10 8.19 9.86
CA GLY A 61 1.22 7.88 9.33
C GLY A 61 2.26 7.66 10.42
N VAL A 62 2.24 8.48 11.48
CA VAL A 62 3.13 8.29 12.64
C VAL A 62 2.90 6.94 13.30
N ALA A 63 1.64 6.58 13.54
CA ALA A 63 1.28 5.30 14.16
C ALA A 63 1.62 4.10 13.27
N LEU A 64 1.39 4.22 11.96
CA LEU A 64 1.69 3.16 11.01
C LEU A 64 3.19 2.91 10.89
N LYS A 65 4.00 3.96 10.74
CA LYS A 65 5.47 3.87 10.72
C LYS A 65 6.03 3.24 12.00
N ALA A 66 5.50 3.65 13.16
CA ALA A 66 5.88 3.07 14.45
C ALA A 66 5.53 1.59 14.53
N SER A 67 4.36 1.20 14.00
CA SER A 67 3.92 -0.19 13.96
C SER A 67 4.78 -1.05 13.03
N LEU A 68 5.10 -0.57 11.84
CA LEU A 68 5.98 -1.26 10.91
C LEU A 68 7.38 -1.43 11.49
N LYS A 69 7.92 -0.39 12.15
CA LYS A 69 9.20 -0.48 12.85
C LYS A 69 9.17 -1.54 13.96
N ALA A 70 8.08 -1.64 14.72
CA ALA A 70 7.90 -2.67 15.76
C ALA A 70 7.81 -4.09 15.17
N LEU A 71 7.42 -4.22 13.89
CA LEU A 71 7.41 -5.48 13.14
C LEU A 71 8.75 -5.81 12.45
N GLY A 72 9.76 -4.95 12.63
CA GLY A 72 11.10 -5.17 12.11
C GLY A 72 11.40 -4.55 10.74
N TYR A 73 10.51 -3.69 10.22
CA TYR A 73 10.77 -2.95 9.00
C TYR A 73 11.59 -1.70 9.28
N ALA A 74 12.57 -1.40 8.42
CA ALA A 74 13.33 -0.16 8.53
C ALA A 74 12.42 1.04 8.20
N PRO A 75 12.68 2.23 8.78
CA PRO A 75 11.86 3.43 8.50
C PRO A 75 11.79 3.84 7.03
N GLU A 76 12.84 3.50 6.27
CA GLU A 76 12.95 3.72 4.83
C GLU A 76 12.28 2.64 3.97
N ASP A 77 11.87 1.52 4.56
CA ASP A 77 11.28 0.37 3.85
C ASP A 77 9.77 0.48 3.76
N TRP A 78 9.27 1.63 3.39
CA TRP A 78 7.87 1.82 3.14
C TRP A 78 7.63 2.76 1.97
N GLU A 79 6.53 2.53 1.28
CA GLU A 79 6.01 3.43 0.26
C GLU A 79 4.49 3.55 0.40
N TRP A 80 3.91 4.58 -0.18
CA TRP A 80 2.47 4.80 -0.13
C TRP A 80 1.90 5.07 -1.52
N LEU A 81 0.63 4.73 -1.68
CA LEU A 81 -0.16 4.96 -2.88
C LEU A 81 -1.55 5.48 -2.48
N LEU A 82 -1.99 6.58 -3.05
CA LEU A 82 -3.40 6.97 -2.99
C LEU A 82 -4.18 6.20 -4.06
N THR A 83 -5.29 5.58 -3.66
CA THR A 83 -6.19 4.88 -4.58
C THR A 83 -7.26 5.80 -5.17
N CYS A 84 -7.15 7.11 -4.92
CA CYS A 84 -7.99 8.17 -5.48
C CYS A 84 -7.14 9.25 -6.15
N ASP A 85 -7.75 10.02 -7.02
CA ASP A 85 -7.15 11.18 -7.67
C ASP A 85 -7.21 12.45 -6.81
N ASP A 86 -6.79 13.59 -7.38
CA ASP A 86 -6.80 14.88 -6.67
C ASP A 86 -8.23 15.39 -6.38
N ALA A 87 -9.25 14.91 -7.09
CA ALA A 87 -10.66 15.21 -6.82
C ALA A 87 -11.27 14.28 -5.74
N GLY A 88 -10.53 13.26 -5.29
CA GLY A 88 -11.00 12.27 -4.33
C GLY A 88 -11.81 11.14 -4.97
N GLU A 89 -11.88 11.08 -6.30
CA GLU A 89 -12.52 10.00 -7.02
C GLU A 89 -11.57 8.80 -7.12
N ALA A 90 -12.11 7.58 -6.98
CA ALA A 90 -11.32 6.37 -7.11
C ALA A 90 -10.60 6.31 -8.47
N LEU A 91 -9.34 5.92 -8.47
CA LEU A 91 -8.59 5.67 -9.70
C LEU A 91 -9.28 4.59 -10.53
N ALA A 92 -9.29 4.76 -11.85
CA ALA A 92 -9.78 3.71 -12.73
C ALA A 92 -9.04 2.38 -12.48
N ALA A 93 -9.76 1.28 -12.42
CA ALA A 93 -9.21 -0.04 -12.08
C ALA A 93 -7.94 -0.42 -12.88
N PRO A 94 -7.85 -0.21 -14.20
CA PRO A 94 -6.63 -0.49 -14.95
C PRO A 94 -5.44 0.40 -14.53
N LEU A 95 -5.70 1.67 -14.19
CA LEU A 95 -4.67 2.62 -13.78
C LEU A 95 -4.13 2.28 -12.39
N LEU A 96 -5.01 1.91 -11.45
CA LEU A 96 -4.59 1.44 -10.13
C LEU A 96 -3.77 0.16 -10.22
N ARG A 97 -4.21 -0.79 -11.05
CA ARG A 97 -3.46 -2.04 -11.28
C ARG A 97 -2.07 -1.77 -11.88
N GLU A 98 -1.97 -0.87 -12.85
CA GLU A 98 -0.70 -0.45 -13.44
C GLU A 98 0.23 0.18 -12.39
N ALA A 99 -0.30 1.04 -11.52
CA ALA A 99 0.47 1.66 -10.44
C ALA A 99 1.01 0.62 -9.44
N VAL A 100 0.18 -0.31 -9.00
CA VAL A 100 0.62 -1.41 -8.11
C VAL A 100 1.67 -2.29 -8.79
N CYS A 101 1.50 -2.61 -10.07
CA CYS A 101 2.49 -3.38 -10.83
C CYS A 101 3.82 -2.64 -10.99
N ALA A 102 3.81 -1.32 -11.15
CA ALA A 102 5.04 -0.51 -11.26
C ALA A 102 5.82 -0.45 -9.94
N LEU A 103 5.09 -0.46 -8.82
CA LEU A 103 5.68 -0.48 -7.46
C LEU A 103 6.10 -1.89 -7.01
N ASP A 104 5.50 -2.94 -7.58
CA ASP A 104 5.81 -4.36 -7.36
C ASP A 104 6.02 -4.76 -5.89
N PRO A 105 5.06 -4.46 -4.98
CA PRO A 105 5.23 -4.76 -3.56
C PRO A 105 5.13 -6.26 -3.27
N ALA A 106 5.90 -6.73 -2.30
CA ALA A 106 5.69 -8.05 -1.71
C ALA A 106 4.44 -8.10 -0.83
N THR A 107 4.12 -6.97 -0.19
CA THR A 107 2.94 -6.82 0.67
C THR A 107 2.27 -5.48 0.43
N LEU A 108 0.95 -5.51 0.21
CA LEU A 108 0.10 -4.33 0.09
C LEU A 108 -0.86 -4.25 1.28
N VAL A 109 -0.86 -3.12 1.97
CA VAL A 109 -1.69 -2.87 3.14
C VAL A 109 -2.71 -1.78 2.83
N CYS A 110 -4.01 -2.11 2.80
CA CYS A 110 -5.09 -1.13 2.70
C CYS A 110 -5.37 -0.52 4.07
N CYS A 111 -5.27 0.80 4.19
CA CYS A 111 -5.51 1.51 5.44
C CYS A 111 -6.98 1.79 5.72
N ASP A 112 -7.81 1.82 4.68
CA ASP A 112 -9.24 2.12 4.76
C ASP A 112 -10.07 1.30 3.79
N ASP A 113 -11.39 1.36 3.96
CA ASP A 113 -12.33 0.60 3.14
C ASP A 113 -12.41 1.11 1.70
N ALA A 114 -12.11 2.40 1.46
CA ALA A 114 -12.07 2.96 0.12
C ALA A 114 -10.90 2.37 -0.69
N ALA A 115 -9.71 2.24 -0.08
CA ALA A 115 -8.57 1.58 -0.70
C ALA A 115 -8.87 0.10 -0.99
N ALA A 116 -9.48 -0.62 -0.03
CA ALA A 116 -9.86 -2.02 -0.24
C ALA A 116 -10.90 -2.18 -1.35
N ALA A 117 -11.88 -1.26 -1.45
CA ALA A 117 -12.88 -1.27 -2.52
C ALA A 117 -12.25 -1.04 -3.89
N ALA A 118 -11.34 -0.07 -4.01
CA ALA A 118 -10.62 0.21 -5.26
C ALA A 118 -9.77 -1.00 -5.70
N LEU A 119 -9.11 -1.67 -4.75
CA LEU A 119 -8.35 -2.89 -5.06
C LEU A 119 -9.24 -4.06 -5.46
N ARG A 120 -10.40 -4.25 -4.82
CA ARG A 120 -11.38 -5.28 -5.26
C ARG A 120 -11.81 -5.06 -6.71
N GLU A 121 -12.01 -3.82 -7.11
CA GLU A 121 -12.37 -3.50 -8.50
C GLU A 121 -11.19 -3.76 -9.44
N ALA A 122 -9.98 -3.30 -9.08
CA ALA A 122 -8.78 -3.44 -9.91
C ALA A 122 -8.37 -4.90 -10.14
N TYR A 123 -8.67 -5.78 -9.17
CA TYR A 123 -8.30 -7.20 -9.18
C TYR A 123 -9.53 -8.13 -9.18
N ALA A 124 -10.67 -7.65 -9.65
CA ALA A 124 -11.91 -8.40 -9.61
C ALA A 124 -11.81 -9.79 -10.25
N GLU A 125 -11.16 -9.90 -11.40
CA GLU A 125 -10.97 -11.18 -12.09
C GLU A 125 -10.09 -12.15 -11.28
N ASP A 126 -9.01 -11.66 -10.67
CA ASP A 126 -8.11 -12.47 -9.86
C ASP A 126 -8.76 -12.93 -8.55
N LEU A 127 -9.64 -12.11 -7.99
CA LEU A 127 -10.37 -12.42 -6.75
C LEU A 127 -11.47 -13.46 -6.95
N THR A 128 -12.02 -13.62 -8.16
CA THR A 128 -13.08 -14.61 -8.43
C THR A 128 -12.63 -16.05 -8.28
N ILE A 129 -11.34 -16.33 -8.35
CA ILE A 129 -10.80 -17.69 -8.19
C ILE A 129 -10.52 -18.07 -6.72
N ILE A 130 -10.66 -17.12 -5.80
CA ILE A 130 -10.45 -17.35 -4.38
C ILE A 130 -11.68 -17.98 -3.76
N GLU A 131 -11.52 -19.14 -3.12
CA GLU A 131 -12.64 -19.92 -2.57
C GLU A 131 -13.25 -19.31 -1.30
N SER A 132 -12.42 -18.68 -0.45
CA SER A 132 -12.88 -18.02 0.77
C SER A 132 -13.56 -16.69 0.42
N PHE A 133 -14.83 -16.55 0.84
CA PHE A 133 -15.57 -15.32 0.62
C PHE A 133 -14.93 -14.12 1.30
N GLU A 134 -14.46 -14.28 2.53
CA GLU A 134 -13.81 -13.23 3.30
C GLU A 134 -12.52 -12.75 2.63
N GLU A 135 -11.74 -13.67 2.09
CA GLU A 135 -10.53 -13.35 1.34
C GLU A 135 -10.85 -12.69 0.00
N ALA A 136 -11.78 -13.23 -0.77
CA ALA A 136 -12.22 -12.64 -2.04
C ALA A 136 -12.80 -11.23 -1.88
N MET A 137 -13.43 -10.96 -0.75
CA MET A 137 -13.98 -9.64 -0.40
C MET A 137 -12.95 -8.71 0.23
N LEU A 138 -11.70 -9.14 0.43
CA LEU A 138 -10.67 -8.42 1.16
C LEU A 138 -11.17 -7.92 2.53
N GLU A 139 -11.88 -8.80 3.27
CA GLU A 139 -12.40 -8.45 4.58
C GLU A 139 -11.27 -8.06 5.55
N PRO A 140 -11.52 -7.10 6.46
CA PRO A 140 -10.49 -6.60 7.36
C PRO A 140 -9.83 -7.70 8.22
N GLY A 141 -8.49 -7.76 8.14
CA GLY A 141 -7.67 -8.70 8.91
C GLY A 141 -7.37 -10.02 8.22
N TYR A 142 -7.94 -10.30 7.06
CA TYR A 142 -7.52 -11.45 6.25
C TYR A 142 -6.33 -11.10 5.38
N VAL A 143 -5.37 -12.03 5.25
CA VAL A 143 -4.23 -11.89 4.35
C VAL A 143 -4.51 -12.71 3.11
N VAL A 144 -4.56 -12.04 1.98
CA VAL A 144 -4.92 -12.64 0.69
C VAL A 144 -3.70 -12.68 -0.22
N GLN A 145 -3.43 -13.84 -0.83
CA GLN A 145 -2.41 -13.95 -1.87
C GLN A 145 -2.99 -13.55 -3.21
N LEU A 146 -2.47 -12.49 -3.80
CA LEU A 146 -3.02 -11.89 -5.00
C LEU A 146 -1.90 -11.51 -5.96
N CYS A 147 -1.84 -12.14 -7.13
CA CYS A 147 -0.84 -11.85 -8.16
C CYS A 147 0.62 -11.81 -7.65
N GLY A 148 0.99 -12.69 -6.72
CA GLY A 148 2.34 -12.78 -6.16
C GLY A 148 2.61 -11.86 -4.96
N MET A 149 1.68 -11.01 -4.58
CA MET A 149 1.76 -10.18 -3.38
C MET A 149 0.80 -10.64 -2.29
N SER A 150 1.11 -10.32 -1.03
CA SER A 150 0.19 -10.46 0.09
C SER A 150 -0.61 -9.17 0.27
N VAL A 151 -1.93 -9.26 0.31
CA VAL A 151 -2.82 -8.10 0.53
C VAL A 151 -3.47 -8.22 1.89
N LEU A 152 -3.41 -7.17 2.70
CA LEU A 152 -4.05 -7.07 4.01
C LEU A 152 -4.90 -5.80 4.07
N ASN A 153 -6.20 -5.94 4.37
CA ASN A 153 -7.07 -4.82 4.69
C ASN A 153 -7.11 -4.58 6.21
N LEU A 154 -6.81 -3.35 6.63
CA LEU A 154 -6.90 -2.93 8.02
C LEU A 154 -8.32 -2.47 8.41
N GLY A 155 -9.12 -1.98 7.46
CA GLY A 155 -10.50 -1.56 7.70
C GLY A 155 -10.62 -0.33 8.59
N GLY A 156 -10.06 0.82 8.17
CA GLY A 156 -10.19 2.10 8.89
C GLY A 156 -9.13 2.33 9.95
N PHE A 157 -7.85 2.31 9.55
CA PHE A 157 -6.71 2.49 10.45
C PHE A 157 -6.74 3.84 11.18
N ALA A 158 -6.97 4.94 10.47
CA ALA A 158 -6.99 6.28 11.06
C ALA A 158 -8.11 6.43 12.11
N ALA A 159 -9.31 5.96 11.81
CA ALA A 159 -10.44 6.01 12.73
C ALA A 159 -10.20 5.18 14.01
N ALA A 160 -9.49 4.07 13.89
CA ALA A 160 -9.18 3.19 15.02
C ALA A 160 -8.24 3.83 16.05
N LEU A 161 -7.49 4.89 15.68
CA LEU A 161 -6.52 5.52 16.58
C LEU A 161 -7.16 6.26 17.78
N THR A 162 -8.46 6.50 17.74
CA THR A 162 -9.19 7.19 18.84
C THR A 162 -9.74 6.24 19.91
N ASP A 163 -9.83 4.95 19.62
CA ASP A 163 -10.38 3.93 20.52
C ASP A 163 -9.32 2.87 20.89
N PRO A 164 -9.05 2.63 22.18
CA PRO A 164 -8.07 1.64 22.64
C PRO A 164 -8.33 0.20 22.15
N ARG A 165 -9.61 -0.21 22.04
CA ARG A 165 -9.97 -1.55 21.54
C ARG A 165 -9.71 -1.68 20.06
N ALA A 166 -10.10 -0.66 19.31
CA ALA A 166 -9.83 -0.60 17.87
C ALA A 166 -8.32 -0.59 17.57
N LYS A 167 -7.51 0.14 18.36
CA LYS A 167 -6.05 0.09 18.27
C LYS A 167 -5.50 -1.33 18.46
N GLN A 168 -6.02 -2.06 19.44
CA GLN A 168 -5.60 -3.45 19.67
C GLN A 168 -5.95 -4.36 18.49
N GLN A 169 -7.13 -4.16 17.89
CA GLN A 169 -7.52 -4.90 16.67
C GLN A 169 -6.60 -4.55 15.50
N MET A 170 -6.28 -3.28 15.29
CA MET A 170 -5.34 -2.85 14.25
C MET A 170 -3.97 -3.48 14.43
N TRP A 171 -3.45 -3.47 15.65
CA TRP A 171 -2.20 -4.14 15.96
C TRP A 171 -2.24 -5.65 15.69
N ALA A 172 -3.34 -6.31 16.06
CA ALA A 172 -3.54 -7.73 15.77
C ALA A 172 -3.60 -8.02 14.28
N ARG A 173 -4.19 -7.13 13.46
CA ARG A 173 -4.21 -7.22 12.00
C ARG A 173 -2.82 -7.00 11.41
N LEU A 174 -2.11 -5.95 11.81
CA LEU A 174 -0.76 -5.65 11.34
C LEU A 174 0.24 -6.79 11.60
N LYS A 175 0.12 -7.49 12.72
CA LYS A 175 0.93 -8.67 13.02
C LYS A 175 0.69 -9.85 12.07
N ARG A 176 -0.33 -9.81 11.23
CA ARG A 176 -0.57 -10.81 10.17
C ARG A 176 0.22 -10.53 8.90
N ILE A 177 0.86 -9.36 8.79
CA ILE A 177 1.77 -9.08 7.67
C ILE A 177 2.82 -10.18 7.63
N PRO A 178 2.98 -10.90 6.51
CA PRO A 178 4.00 -11.93 6.38
C PRO A 178 5.39 -11.33 6.64
N PRO A 179 6.27 -12.03 7.35
CA PRO A 179 7.64 -11.57 7.49
C PRO A 179 8.27 -11.45 6.09
N LEU A 180 9.14 -10.45 5.92
CA LEU A 180 9.97 -10.37 4.72
C LEU A 180 10.71 -11.71 4.57
N GLY A 181 10.55 -12.38 3.44
CA GLY A 181 11.31 -13.57 3.12
C GLY A 181 12.80 -13.27 3.22
N GLU A 182 13.60 -14.24 3.64
CA GLU A 182 15.05 -14.08 3.59
C GLU A 182 15.44 -13.74 2.14
N PRO A 183 16.32 -12.75 1.92
CA PRO A 183 16.81 -12.46 0.59
C PRO A 183 17.56 -13.69 0.06
N TYR A 184 17.12 -14.20 -1.09
CA TYR A 184 17.78 -15.31 -1.77
C TYR A 184 19.19 -14.91 -2.24
#